data_336371ac9d85fdbef78fdf693ab754b2
#
_entry.id   336371ac9d85fdbef78fdf693ab754b2
#
_cell.length_a   1.000
_cell.length_b   1.000
_cell.length_c   1.000
_cell.angle_alpha   90.00
_cell.angle_beta   90.00
_cell.angle_gamma   90.00
#
_symmetry.space_group_name_H-M   'P 1'
#
loop_
_entity.id
_entity.type
_entity.pdbx_description
1 polymer ?
#
loop_
_entity_poly.entity_id
_entity_poly.type
_entity_poly.pdbx_seq_one_letter_code
_entity_poly.pdbx_strand_id
1 'polypeptide(L)'
;MRHFIAIVRKNELGTTRLGVTASKKVGNAARRNRAKRLIREFYRLNKTRLPQGYDIVVIAKKGAGCLNLRKAEKELEEIVV
;
A
#
# COMPACT_ATOMS: atom_id res chain seq x y z
N MET A 1 -4.75 -8.48 5.79
CA MET A 1 -4.46 -8.44 4.35
C MET A 1 -3.68 -9.68 3.93
N ARG A 2 -3.94 -10.16 2.75
CA ARG A 2 -3.31 -11.38 2.27
C ARG A 2 -1.99 -11.14 1.52
N HIS A 3 -1.97 -10.11 0.68
CA HIS A 3 -0.83 -9.82 -0.20
C HIS A 3 -0.03 -8.59 0.22
N PHE A 4 -0.44 -7.93 1.28
CA PHE A 4 0.22 -6.72 1.78
C PHE A 4 0.35 -6.75 3.29
N ILE A 5 1.34 -6.01 3.78
CA ILE A 5 1.47 -5.70 5.20
C ILE A 5 1.42 -4.19 5.30
N ALA A 6 0.55 -3.66 6.15
CA ALA A 6 0.47 -2.23 6.38
C ALA A 6 0.88 -1.92 7.82
N ILE A 7 1.79 -0.97 7.96
CA ILE A 7 2.24 -0.46 9.25
C ILE A 7 1.80 0.99 9.31
N VAL A 8 0.99 1.34 10.31
CA VAL A 8 0.44 2.68 10.47
C VAL A 8 0.93 3.24 11.79
N ARG A 9 1.57 4.42 11.75
CA ARG A 9 2.17 5.04 12.92
C ARG A 9 1.89 6.54 12.93
N LYS A 10 1.45 7.06 14.06
CA LYS A 10 1.19 8.49 14.23
C LYS A 10 2.50 9.27 14.11
N ASN A 11 2.50 10.40 13.40
CA ASN A 11 3.73 11.14 13.11
C ASN A 11 3.81 12.56 13.67
N GLU A 12 2.78 13.16 14.13
CA GLU A 12 2.79 14.53 14.65
C GLU A 12 3.12 15.62 13.61
N LEU A 13 3.13 15.29 12.33
CA LEU A 13 3.41 16.26 11.27
C LEU A 13 2.16 16.94 10.71
N GLY A 14 0.99 16.44 11.08
CA GLY A 14 -0.28 16.95 10.55
C GLY A 14 -0.61 16.45 9.15
N THR A 15 0.34 15.81 8.47
CA THR A 15 0.13 15.25 7.14
C THR A 15 0.48 13.77 7.13
N THR A 16 -0.15 13.02 6.24
CA THR A 16 0.11 11.59 6.09
C THR A 16 1.17 11.35 5.03
N ARG A 17 2.12 10.50 5.36
CA ARG A 17 3.19 10.10 4.45
C ARG A 17 3.05 8.62 4.12
N LEU A 18 3.32 8.27 2.86
CA LEU A 18 3.25 6.90 2.38
C LEU A 18 4.66 6.39 2.03
N GLY A 19 5.03 5.26 2.61
CA GLY A 19 6.19 4.50 2.19
C GLY A 19 5.73 3.21 1.52
N VAL A 20 6.36 2.86 0.41
CA VAL A 20 5.99 1.69 -0.38
C VAL A 20 7.23 0.84 -0.61
N THR A 21 7.13 -0.44 -0.31
CA THR A 21 8.20 -1.38 -0.61
C THR A 21 7.63 -2.71 -1.08
N ALA A 22 8.45 -3.51 -1.72
CA ALA A 22 8.05 -4.82 -2.20
C ALA A 22 9.12 -5.84 -1.83
N SER A 23 8.70 -6.95 -1.22
CA SER A 23 9.56 -8.07 -0.90
C SER A 23 10.12 -8.69 -2.19
N LYS A 24 11.34 -9.23 -2.13
CA LYS A 24 11.91 -9.98 -3.25
C LYS A 24 11.03 -11.16 -3.67
N LYS A 25 10.21 -11.66 -2.75
CA LYS A 25 9.28 -12.77 -3.02
C LYS A 25 8.13 -12.38 -3.95
N VAL A 26 7.90 -11.09 -4.17
CA VAL A 26 6.89 -10.62 -5.13
C VAL A 26 7.25 -11.08 -6.55
N GLY A 27 8.54 -11.13 -6.86
CA GLY A 27 9.02 -11.56 -8.17
C GLY A 27 10.13 -10.66 -8.70
N ASN A 28 10.24 -10.61 -10.02
CA ASN A 28 11.24 -9.76 -10.67
C ASN A 28 10.94 -8.27 -10.52
N ALA A 29 11.84 -7.43 -11.03
CA ALA A 29 11.69 -5.97 -10.90
C ALA A 29 10.38 -5.46 -11.48
N ALA A 30 9.94 -6.01 -12.61
CA ALA A 30 8.68 -5.58 -13.25
C ALA A 30 7.48 -5.85 -12.34
N ARG A 31 7.42 -7.03 -11.73
CA ARG A 31 6.34 -7.38 -10.81
C ARG A 31 6.38 -6.57 -9.52
N ARG A 32 7.59 -6.32 -9.00
CA ARG A 32 7.74 -5.48 -7.81
C ARG A 32 7.30 -4.05 -8.08
N ASN A 33 7.67 -3.51 -9.23
CA ASN A 33 7.25 -2.17 -9.62
C ASN A 33 5.73 -2.08 -9.82
N ARG A 34 5.13 -3.12 -10.40
CA ARG A 34 3.68 -3.19 -10.54
C ARG A 34 2.98 -3.20 -9.19
N ALA A 35 3.46 -4.00 -8.24
CA ALA A 35 2.89 -4.06 -6.90
C ALA A 35 2.95 -2.69 -6.21
N LYS A 36 4.09 -2.01 -6.30
CA LYS A 36 4.24 -0.67 -5.75
C LYS A 36 3.28 0.32 -6.41
N ARG A 37 3.10 0.20 -7.72
CA ARG A 37 2.17 1.06 -8.47
C ARG A 37 0.74 0.87 -8.01
N LEU A 38 0.32 -0.37 -7.74
CA LEU A 38 -1.00 -0.66 -7.20
C LEU A 38 -1.23 0.03 -5.86
N ILE A 39 -0.23 -0.01 -4.98
CA ILE A 39 -0.31 0.64 -3.68
C ILE A 39 -0.42 2.17 -3.84
N ARG A 40 0.41 2.75 -4.69
CA ARG A 40 0.40 4.21 -4.94
C ARG A 40 -0.91 4.65 -5.55
N GLU A 41 -1.48 3.87 -6.45
CA GLU A 41 -2.76 4.19 -7.08
C GLU A 41 -3.89 4.13 -6.05
N PHE A 42 -3.89 3.12 -5.19
CA PHE A 42 -4.84 3.04 -4.09
C PHE A 42 -4.74 4.29 -3.19
N TYR A 43 -3.51 4.66 -2.82
CA TYR A 43 -3.29 5.84 -1.99
C TYR A 43 -3.84 7.10 -2.66
N ARG A 44 -3.54 7.28 -3.94
CA ARG A 44 -4.01 8.44 -4.70
C ARG A 44 -5.53 8.52 -4.72
N LEU A 45 -6.21 7.39 -4.94
CA LEU A 45 -7.67 7.35 -5.04
C LEU A 45 -8.38 7.50 -3.70
N ASN A 46 -7.70 7.17 -2.60
CA ASN A 46 -8.31 7.15 -1.28
C ASN A 46 -7.68 8.15 -0.31
N LYS A 47 -6.99 9.12 -0.81
CA LYS A 47 -6.21 10.07 -0.01
C LYS A 47 -7.05 10.79 1.05
N THR A 48 -8.28 11.16 0.70
CA THR A 48 -9.18 11.86 1.62
C THR A 48 -9.82 10.93 2.66
N ARG A 49 -9.79 9.63 2.42
CA ARG A 49 -10.36 8.63 3.33
C ARG A 49 -9.33 8.07 4.30
N LEU A 50 -8.06 8.36 4.09
CA LEU A 50 -6.99 7.88 4.97
C LEU A 50 -6.82 8.78 6.18
N PRO A 51 -6.38 8.23 7.33
CA PRO A 51 -6.18 9.05 8.52
C PRO A 51 -5.08 10.08 8.28
N GLN A 52 -5.26 11.28 8.81
CA GLN A 52 -4.27 12.34 8.71
C GLN A 52 -3.28 12.29 9.85
N GLY A 53 -2.04 12.68 9.57
CA GLY A 53 -0.99 12.72 10.60
C GLY A 53 -0.37 11.36 10.90
N TYR A 54 -0.33 10.47 9.91
CA TYR A 54 0.24 9.13 10.09
C TYR A 54 1.29 8.83 9.02
N ASP A 55 2.27 8.04 9.42
CA ASP A 55 3.17 7.40 8.48
C ASP A 55 2.59 6.02 8.17
N ILE A 56 2.34 5.75 6.91
CA ILE A 56 1.81 4.48 6.45
C ILE A 56 2.86 3.81 5.57
N VAL A 57 3.30 2.63 5.98
CA VAL A 57 4.23 1.83 5.18
C VAL A 57 3.50 0.60 4.72
N VAL A 58 3.44 0.40 3.42
CA VAL A 58 2.81 -0.78 2.84
C VAL A 58 3.88 -1.63 2.16
N ILE A 59 3.93 -2.88 2.55
CA ILE A 59 4.89 -3.85 2.02
C ILE A 59 4.12 -4.87 1.19
N ALA A 60 4.47 -4.97 -0.09
CA ALA A 60 3.90 -5.98 -0.97
C ALA A 60 4.55 -7.33 -0.71
N LYS A 61 3.74 -8.37 -0.59
CA LYS A 61 4.16 -9.75 -0.35
C LYS A 61 4.00 -10.58 -1.62
N LYS A 62 4.38 -11.85 -1.55
CA LYS A 62 4.24 -12.79 -2.66
C LYS A 62 2.82 -12.74 -3.24
N GLY A 63 2.72 -12.66 -4.55
CA GLY A 63 1.46 -12.63 -5.27
C GLY A 63 0.87 -11.24 -5.48
N ALA A 64 1.38 -10.22 -4.80
CA ALA A 64 0.84 -8.87 -4.93
C ALA A 64 0.97 -8.31 -6.35
N GLY A 65 2.06 -8.65 -7.05
CA GLY A 65 2.28 -8.19 -8.41
C GLY A 65 1.34 -8.80 -9.45
N CYS A 66 0.55 -9.79 -9.08
CA CYS A 66 -0.42 -10.45 -9.96
C CYS A 66 -1.85 -9.96 -9.72
N LEU A 67 -2.06 -9.08 -8.77
CA LEU A 67 -3.39 -8.53 -8.49
C LEU A 67 -3.74 -7.45 -9.52
N ASN A 68 -5.04 -7.29 -9.75
CA ASN A 68 -5.52 -6.09 -10.43
C ASN A 68 -5.80 -5.00 -9.39
N LEU A 69 -6.05 -3.78 -9.85
CA LEU A 69 -6.29 -2.65 -8.95
C LEU A 69 -7.47 -2.90 -8.02
N ARG A 70 -8.55 -3.48 -8.53
CA ARG A 70 -9.77 -3.73 -7.76
C ARG A 70 -9.49 -4.66 -6.57
N LYS A 71 -8.77 -5.75 -6.81
CA LYS A 71 -8.41 -6.70 -5.74
C LYS A 71 -7.45 -6.08 -4.74
N ALA A 72 -6.49 -5.31 -5.23
CA ALA A 72 -5.56 -4.61 -4.35
C ALA A 72 -6.29 -3.58 -3.47
N GLU A 73 -7.21 -2.82 -4.04
CA GLU A 73 -8.02 -1.86 -3.29
C GLU A 73 -8.82 -2.55 -2.20
N LYS A 74 -9.43 -3.68 -2.51
CA LYS A 74 -10.25 -4.40 -1.56
C LYS A 74 -9.44 -4.84 -0.34
N GLU A 75 -8.22 -5.30 -0.53
CA GLU A 75 -7.35 -5.66 0.58
C GLU A 75 -6.89 -4.43 1.36
N LEU A 76 -6.49 -3.38 0.65
CA LEU A 76 -5.93 -2.18 1.27
C LEU A 76 -6.97 -1.31 1.97
N GLU A 77 -8.25 -1.53 1.71
CA GLU A 77 -9.33 -0.82 2.39
C GLU A 77 -9.27 -0.98 3.92
N GLU A 78 -8.62 -2.00 4.42
CA GLU A 78 -8.45 -2.19 5.86
C GLU A 78 -7.74 -1.03 6.55
N ILE A 79 -6.95 -0.25 5.81
CA ILE A 79 -6.25 0.92 6.37
C ILE A 79 -7.06 2.20 6.27
N VAL A 80 -8.20 2.15 5.60
CA VAL A 80 -9.09 3.31 5.44
C VAL A 80 -9.99 3.41 6.67
N VAL A 81 -10.12 4.62 7.16
CA VAL A 81 -10.94 4.91 8.34
C VAL A 81 -12.35 5.34 7.93
#